data_ea205941b1dde42ed52757d2ddf2ae38
#
_entry.id   ea205941b1dde42ed52757d2ddf2ae38
#
_cell.length_a   1.000
_cell.length_b   1.000
_cell.length_c   1.000
_cell.angle_alpha   90.00
_cell.angle_beta   90.00
_cell.angle_gamma   90.00
#
_symmetry.space_group_name_H-M   'P 1'
#
loop_
_entity.id
_entity.type
_entity.pdbx_description
1 polymer ?
#
loop_
_entity_poly.entity_id
_entity_poly.type
_entity_poly.pdbx_seq_one_letter_code
_entity_poly.pdbx_strand_id
1 'polypeptide(L)'
;MSNLTVGDLVAMRQLACSVVAGEAGVDRPVVWAHVCELPDPWNWLSADDLLMTTGMSLPAAADEQTRFIRRLSEAGLAGIAIGDDLLAPPLTQGMLSEADELHFPVVAVGHATPFAAIGRTVAVAAQSVQVSRIARLSRLYDATHASPEDETSLLDRLSVELGHRLHVVDVELGSEVLRDAHPLEDELVDQLRTRVDGRLDRLPPRVAIEAGAETTATAFALATHRKCMLVAAGHTDIEVDAFVLLHAQSLVGVEVERVTRERERSDVARAQLLEQMIAGSISAEAAAPRLGQLHLTETNWCVIGFDTTHLHVVRTLIGDRGFPYLSCSAGGEGYLMVSSADADAAADLLDRHIDAMGMSARNATTGRVPDSVRQARWALQAARAAGGGLAEYSTAAPLFLPRTLTEAHFATRAVLGKIIDYDAAHHSDLVETLDAFLSMDRNWSATAKRLVIHRQTLGYRLRKIESLTGRSMKSSADIADFWMALITRRISSGQD
;
A
#
# COMPACT_ATOMS: atom_id res chain seq x y z
N MET A 1 -3.81 -18.74 22.69
CA MET A 1 -3.86 -19.69 23.86
C MET A 1 -3.91 -18.82 25.10
N SER A 2 -4.98 -18.94 25.89
CA SER A 2 -5.18 -18.17 27.11
C SER A 2 -4.13 -18.54 28.16
N ASN A 3 -3.66 -17.58 28.90
CA ASN A 3 -2.83 -17.82 30.09
C ASN A 3 -3.63 -18.68 31.08
N LEU A 4 -2.92 -19.52 31.86
CA LEU A 4 -3.53 -20.30 32.94
C LEU A 4 -4.25 -19.32 33.89
N THR A 5 -5.51 -19.59 34.21
CA THR A 5 -6.32 -18.75 35.12
C THR A 5 -6.47 -19.42 36.50
N VAL A 6 -6.92 -18.63 37.48
CA VAL A 6 -7.28 -19.19 38.82
C VAL A 6 -8.39 -20.23 38.67
N GLY A 7 -9.36 -20.01 37.78
CA GLY A 7 -10.43 -20.95 37.47
C GLY A 7 -9.92 -22.27 36.91
N ASP A 8 -8.92 -22.22 36.01
CA ASP A 8 -8.29 -23.44 35.50
C ASP A 8 -7.63 -24.26 36.58
N LEU A 9 -6.95 -23.61 37.55
CA LEU A 9 -6.34 -24.29 38.71
C LEU A 9 -7.42 -24.94 39.58
N VAL A 10 -8.53 -24.25 39.83
CA VAL A 10 -9.64 -24.78 40.62
C VAL A 10 -10.34 -25.94 39.90
N ALA A 11 -10.47 -25.88 38.56
CA ALA A 11 -11.06 -26.95 37.74
C ALA A 11 -10.24 -28.26 37.76
N MET A 12 -8.95 -28.18 38.11
CA MET A 12 -8.05 -29.35 38.15
C MET A 12 -8.30 -30.14 39.44
N ARG A 13 -9.11 -31.19 39.31
CA ARG A 13 -9.50 -32.05 40.48
C ARG A 13 -8.32 -32.57 41.29
N GLN A 14 -7.16 -32.82 40.67
CA GLN A 14 -5.96 -33.31 41.39
C GLN A 14 -5.34 -32.25 42.33
N LEU A 15 -5.68 -30.97 42.19
CA LEU A 15 -5.19 -29.91 43.04
C LEU A 15 -6.11 -29.64 44.24
N ALA A 16 -7.31 -30.26 44.29
CA ALA A 16 -8.28 -30.14 45.37
C ALA A 16 -8.46 -28.71 45.85
N CYS A 17 -8.52 -27.75 44.91
CA CYS A 17 -8.75 -26.35 45.17
C CYS A 17 -10.25 -26.03 45.06
N SER A 18 -10.74 -25.10 45.92
CA SER A 18 -12.12 -24.59 45.81
C SER A 18 -12.15 -23.09 46.06
N VAL A 19 -13.00 -22.39 45.33
CA VAL A 19 -13.19 -20.95 45.53
C VAL A 19 -14.03 -20.74 46.82
N VAL A 20 -13.56 -19.86 47.69
CA VAL A 20 -14.24 -19.49 48.96
C VAL A 20 -14.91 -18.14 48.80
N ALA A 21 -14.31 -17.20 48.06
CA ALA A 21 -14.85 -15.89 47.75
C ALA A 21 -14.21 -15.33 46.48
N GLY A 22 -14.78 -14.29 45.89
CA GLY A 22 -14.24 -13.64 44.72
C GLY A 22 -14.42 -14.45 43.45
N GLU A 23 -15.49 -15.27 43.32
CA GLU A 23 -15.76 -16.14 42.18
C GLU A 23 -15.81 -15.39 40.84
N ALA A 24 -16.29 -14.16 40.84
CA ALA A 24 -16.32 -13.32 39.62
C ALA A 24 -14.93 -12.96 39.06
N GLY A 25 -13.85 -13.21 39.82
CA GLY A 25 -12.46 -12.94 39.43
C GLY A 25 -11.65 -14.16 39.04
N VAL A 26 -12.25 -15.34 38.88
CA VAL A 26 -11.51 -16.60 38.59
C VAL A 26 -10.82 -16.60 37.22
N ASP A 27 -11.23 -15.72 36.32
CA ASP A 27 -10.60 -15.57 34.98
C ASP A 27 -9.28 -14.77 35.03
N ARG A 28 -8.84 -14.30 36.23
CA ARG A 28 -7.54 -13.63 36.36
C ARG A 28 -6.40 -14.57 35.98
N PRO A 29 -5.45 -14.10 35.12
CA PRO A 29 -4.32 -14.90 34.73
C PRO A 29 -3.38 -15.17 35.91
N VAL A 30 -2.75 -16.34 35.90
CA VAL A 30 -1.73 -16.72 36.88
C VAL A 30 -0.41 -16.91 36.14
N VAL A 31 0.54 -15.99 36.33
CA VAL A 31 1.88 -16.02 35.71
C VAL A 31 2.82 -16.87 36.56
N TRP A 32 2.77 -16.74 37.88
CA TRP A 32 3.57 -17.50 38.82
C TRP A 32 2.81 -17.77 40.10
N ALA A 33 3.27 -18.73 40.88
CA ALA A 33 2.68 -19.05 42.20
C ALA A 33 3.77 -19.08 43.26
N HIS A 34 3.63 -18.23 44.26
CA HIS A 34 4.61 -18.08 45.33
C HIS A 34 4.05 -18.46 46.71
N VAL A 35 4.85 -19.19 47.49
CA VAL A 35 4.57 -19.38 48.90
C VAL A 35 5.19 -18.20 49.67
N CYS A 36 4.37 -17.44 50.35
CA CYS A 36 4.82 -16.30 51.16
C CYS A 36 4.09 -16.23 52.47
N GLU A 37 4.85 -16.23 53.59
CA GLU A 37 4.35 -16.13 54.95
C GLU A 37 4.77 -14.80 55.60
N LEU A 38 5.13 -13.81 54.80
CA LEU A 38 5.45 -12.46 55.27
C LEU A 38 4.17 -11.64 55.50
N PRO A 39 4.16 -10.69 56.46
CA PRO A 39 2.98 -9.88 56.78
C PRO A 39 2.55 -8.95 55.64
N ASP A 40 3.44 -8.62 54.72
CA ASP A 40 3.23 -7.68 53.59
C ASP A 40 3.66 -8.29 52.26
N PRO A 41 2.99 -9.35 51.79
CA PRO A 41 3.40 -10.10 50.60
C PRO A 41 3.37 -9.23 49.33
N TRP A 42 2.54 -8.20 49.24
CA TRP A 42 2.47 -7.25 48.10
C TRP A 42 3.77 -6.49 47.83
N ASN A 43 4.70 -6.44 48.79
CA ASN A 43 6.02 -5.81 48.57
C ASN A 43 7.01 -6.75 47.84
N TRP A 44 6.68 -8.03 47.71
CA TRP A 44 7.58 -9.08 47.24
C TRP A 44 7.07 -9.83 45.99
N LEU A 45 5.79 -9.74 45.73
CA LEU A 45 5.11 -10.40 44.63
C LEU A 45 4.78 -9.39 43.54
N SER A 46 4.69 -9.91 42.32
CA SER A 46 4.36 -9.12 41.12
C SER A 46 2.89 -9.22 40.76
N ALA A 47 2.42 -8.35 39.85
CA ALA A 47 1.11 -8.49 39.27
C ALA A 47 0.93 -9.86 38.61
N ASP A 48 -0.28 -10.41 38.65
CA ASP A 48 -0.66 -11.72 38.17
C ASP A 48 0.01 -12.93 38.88
N ASP A 49 0.71 -12.68 39.99
CA ASP A 49 1.17 -13.78 40.87
C ASP A 49 0.03 -14.30 41.75
N LEU A 50 0.00 -15.63 41.95
CA LEU A 50 -0.87 -16.27 42.93
C LEU A 50 -0.12 -16.41 44.25
N LEU A 51 -0.61 -15.74 45.30
CA LEU A 51 -0.09 -15.93 46.64
C LEU A 51 -0.56 -17.28 47.20
N MET A 52 0.37 -18.13 47.67
CA MET A 52 0.06 -19.33 48.43
C MET A 52 0.53 -19.13 49.89
N THR A 53 -0.33 -19.43 50.86
CA THR A 53 -0.02 -19.31 52.30
C THR A 53 -0.66 -20.43 53.12
N THR A 54 0.04 -20.88 54.14
CA THR A 54 -0.55 -21.77 55.17
C THR A 54 -1.49 -21.01 56.12
N GLY A 55 -1.55 -19.70 55.97
CA GLY A 55 -2.38 -18.84 56.80
C GLY A 55 -1.61 -18.16 57.94
N MET A 56 -0.31 -18.44 58.11
CA MET A 56 0.51 -17.80 59.13
C MET A 56 0.67 -16.30 58.94
N SER A 57 0.62 -15.84 57.70
CA SER A 57 0.69 -14.43 57.31
C SER A 57 -0.65 -13.70 57.44
N LEU A 58 -1.77 -14.42 57.59
CA LEU A 58 -3.09 -13.82 57.67
C LEU A 58 -3.30 -13.12 59.03
N PRO A 59 -3.75 -11.86 59.03
CA PRO A 59 -4.10 -11.17 60.27
C PRO A 59 -5.24 -11.88 61.05
N ALA A 60 -5.19 -11.87 62.37
CA ALA A 60 -6.26 -12.41 63.20
C ALA A 60 -7.48 -11.47 63.34
N ALA A 61 -7.27 -10.15 63.21
CA ALA A 61 -8.32 -9.16 63.38
C ALA A 61 -9.13 -8.98 62.07
N ALA A 62 -10.45 -8.91 62.15
CA ALA A 62 -11.35 -8.82 61.01
C ALA A 62 -11.05 -7.61 60.07
N ASP A 63 -10.83 -6.43 60.67
CA ASP A 63 -10.54 -5.22 59.89
C ASP A 63 -9.17 -5.29 59.18
N GLU A 64 -8.25 -6.05 59.73
CA GLU A 64 -6.94 -6.27 59.12
C GLU A 64 -7.00 -7.27 58.00
N GLN A 65 -7.84 -8.32 58.13
CA GLN A 65 -8.10 -9.26 57.02
C GLN A 65 -8.72 -8.56 55.80
N THR A 66 -9.70 -7.68 56.02
CA THR A 66 -10.32 -6.88 54.95
C THR A 66 -9.28 -5.99 54.27
N ARG A 67 -8.44 -5.30 55.04
CA ARG A 67 -7.34 -4.47 54.50
C ARG A 67 -6.29 -5.29 53.77
N PHE A 68 -6.00 -6.50 54.21
CA PHE A 68 -5.05 -7.41 53.60
C PHE A 68 -5.49 -7.81 52.20
N ILE A 69 -6.75 -8.23 52.00
CA ILE A 69 -7.31 -8.55 50.66
C ILE A 69 -7.28 -7.34 49.75
N ARG A 70 -7.68 -6.17 50.25
CA ARG A 70 -7.65 -4.93 49.45
C ARG A 70 -6.25 -4.64 48.93
N ARG A 71 -5.23 -4.74 49.76
CA ARG A 71 -3.82 -4.51 49.34
C ARG A 71 -3.31 -5.54 48.33
N LEU A 72 -3.69 -6.81 48.49
CA LEU A 72 -3.35 -7.82 47.48
C LEU A 72 -3.98 -7.51 46.14
N SER A 73 -5.24 -7.10 46.13
CA SER A 73 -5.95 -6.71 44.92
C SER A 73 -5.37 -5.44 44.26
N GLU A 74 -5.05 -4.40 45.09
CA GLU A 74 -4.41 -3.16 44.63
C GLU A 74 -3.01 -3.40 44.04
N ALA A 75 -2.27 -4.39 44.55
CA ALA A 75 -0.98 -4.81 43.99
C ALA A 75 -1.12 -5.63 42.73
N GLY A 76 -2.35 -5.96 42.29
CA GLY A 76 -2.62 -6.65 41.03
C GLY A 76 -2.40 -8.16 41.07
N LEU A 77 -2.34 -8.79 42.27
CA LEU A 77 -2.19 -10.24 42.35
C LEU A 77 -3.37 -10.98 41.71
N ALA A 78 -3.12 -12.18 41.19
CA ALA A 78 -4.14 -13.01 40.59
C ALA A 78 -5.18 -13.53 41.62
N GLY A 79 -4.73 -13.78 42.83
CA GLY A 79 -5.55 -14.29 43.93
C GLY A 79 -4.70 -14.77 45.11
N ILE A 80 -5.38 -15.34 46.12
CA ILE A 80 -4.73 -15.97 47.25
C ILE A 80 -5.23 -17.42 47.40
N ALA A 81 -4.30 -18.36 47.56
CA ALA A 81 -4.56 -19.77 47.85
C ALA A 81 -4.14 -20.09 49.31
N ILE A 82 -5.10 -20.46 50.15
CA ILE A 82 -4.90 -20.68 51.56
C ILE A 82 -4.97 -22.19 51.82
N GLY A 83 -3.95 -22.73 52.44
CA GLY A 83 -3.91 -24.14 52.85
C GLY A 83 -4.87 -24.41 54.03
N ASP A 84 -5.61 -25.51 53.97
CA ASP A 84 -6.52 -25.95 54.98
C ASP A 84 -5.75 -26.75 56.09
N ASP A 85 -4.77 -26.09 56.70
CA ASP A 85 -3.80 -26.71 57.63
C ASP A 85 -3.96 -26.33 59.06
N LEU A 86 -5.09 -25.76 59.45
CA LEU A 86 -5.36 -25.33 60.83
C LEU A 86 -4.47 -24.17 61.36
N LEU A 87 -3.58 -23.60 60.55
CA LEU A 87 -2.72 -22.48 60.93
C LEU A 87 -3.35 -21.13 60.60
N ALA A 88 -4.29 -21.11 59.64
CA ALA A 88 -5.01 -19.91 59.31
C ALA A 88 -6.00 -19.51 60.41
N PRO A 89 -6.09 -18.21 60.77
CA PRO A 89 -7.18 -17.75 61.56
C PRO A 89 -8.50 -17.91 60.80
N PRO A 90 -9.65 -17.99 61.48
CA PRO A 90 -10.94 -18.07 60.81
C PRO A 90 -11.09 -16.91 59.82
N LEU A 91 -11.42 -17.24 58.57
CA LEU A 91 -11.69 -16.23 57.54
C LEU A 91 -12.97 -15.46 57.91
N THR A 92 -12.87 -14.17 58.09
CA THR A 92 -13.98 -13.34 58.51
C THR A 92 -14.93 -13.00 57.40
N GLN A 93 -16.21 -12.81 57.72
CA GLN A 93 -17.21 -12.42 56.72
C GLN A 93 -16.81 -11.11 55.98
N GLY A 94 -16.16 -10.16 56.72
CA GLY A 94 -15.67 -8.91 56.14
C GLY A 94 -14.61 -9.14 55.07
N MET A 95 -13.68 -10.08 55.32
CA MET A 95 -12.67 -10.45 54.31
C MET A 95 -13.29 -11.08 53.06
N LEU A 96 -14.25 -12.01 53.27
CA LEU A 96 -14.90 -12.69 52.14
C LEU A 96 -15.76 -11.72 51.32
N SER A 97 -16.51 -10.83 51.98
CA SER A 97 -17.30 -9.80 51.30
C SER A 97 -16.42 -8.81 50.51
N GLU A 98 -15.29 -8.38 51.07
CA GLU A 98 -14.33 -7.52 50.34
C GLU A 98 -13.73 -8.22 49.12
N ALA A 99 -13.42 -9.51 49.25
CA ALA A 99 -12.93 -10.32 48.13
C ALA A 99 -13.97 -10.44 47.01
N ASP A 100 -15.25 -10.61 47.34
CA ASP A 100 -16.35 -10.64 46.39
C ASP A 100 -16.52 -9.27 45.67
N GLU A 101 -16.50 -8.17 46.45
CA GLU A 101 -16.62 -6.80 45.90
C GLU A 101 -15.48 -6.44 44.96
N LEU A 102 -14.26 -6.88 45.28
CA LEU A 102 -13.06 -6.62 44.47
C LEU A 102 -12.87 -7.66 43.35
N HIS A 103 -13.73 -8.65 43.24
CA HIS A 103 -13.56 -9.79 42.34
C HIS A 103 -12.15 -10.39 42.49
N PHE A 104 -11.71 -10.58 43.72
CA PHE A 104 -10.39 -11.10 44.07
C PHE A 104 -10.51 -12.54 44.58
N PRO A 105 -10.05 -13.54 43.82
CA PRO A 105 -10.23 -14.94 44.19
C PRO A 105 -9.51 -15.34 45.49
N VAL A 106 -10.28 -15.86 46.42
CA VAL A 106 -9.79 -16.55 47.61
C VAL A 106 -10.04 -18.04 47.43
N VAL A 107 -9.00 -18.82 47.37
CA VAL A 107 -9.02 -20.26 47.07
C VAL A 107 -8.60 -21.03 48.32
N ALA A 108 -9.40 -21.99 48.74
CA ALA A 108 -8.97 -22.99 49.73
C ALA A 108 -8.28 -24.14 49.07
N VAL A 109 -7.15 -24.58 49.59
CA VAL A 109 -6.35 -25.71 49.10
C VAL A 109 -6.46 -26.84 50.09
N GLY A 110 -6.96 -27.99 49.63
CA GLY A 110 -7.16 -29.15 50.51
C GLY A 110 -5.84 -29.67 51.12
N HIS A 111 -5.89 -30.11 52.37
CA HIS A 111 -4.75 -30.57 53.16
C HIS A 111 -3.82 -31.56 52.46
N ALA A 112 -4.36 -32.45 51.61
CA ALA A 112 -3.59 -33.44 50.88
C ALA A 112 -2.80 -32.87 49.66
N THR A 113 -3.00 -31.58 49.29
CA THR A 113 -2.37 -30.96 48.14
C THR A 113 -1.16 -30.11 48.55
N PRO A 114 0.06 -30.56 48.23
CA PRO A 114 1.26 -29.79 48.45
C PRO A 114 1.26 -28.50 47.58
N PHE A 115 1.60 -27.34 48.11
CA PHE A 115 1.77 -26.11 47.34
C PHE A 115 2.75 -26.30 46.15
N ALA A 116 3.75 -27.16 46.31
CA ALA A 116 4.65 -27.53 45.25
C ALA A 116 3.94 -28.18 44.02
N ALA A 117 2.76 -28.78 44.20
CA ALA A 117 1.96 -29.29 43.07
C ALA A 117 1.34 -28.14 42.25
N ILE A 118 0.78 -27.14 42.95
CA ILE A 118 0.24 -25.95 42.31
C ILE A 118 1.37 -25.18 41.59
N GLY A 119 2.50 -24.92 42.30
CA GLY A 119 3.65 -24.25 41.73
C GLY A 119 4.20 -24.95 40.47
N ARG A 120 4.29 -26.31 40.46
CA ARG A 120 4.69 -27.04 39.28
C ARG A 120 3.68 -26.93 38.13
N THR A 121 2.39 -26.95 38.42
CA THR A 121 1.35 -26.81 37.39
C THR A 121 1.45 -25.46 36.73
N VAL A 122 1.59 -24.37 37.47
CA VAL A 122 1.79 -23.02 36.96
C VAL A 122 3.09 -22.94 36.16
N ALA A 123 4.21 -23.46 36.67
CA ALA A 123 5.50 -23.45 35.97
C ALA A 123 5.46 -24.23 34.65
N VAL A 124 4.80 -25.39 34.60
CA VAL A 124 4.63 -26.18 33.37
C VAL A 124 3.75 -25.43 32.37
N ALA A 125 2.68 -24.78 32.83
CA ALA A 125 1.85 -23.98 31.96
C ALA A 125 2.61 -22.79 31.36
N ALA A 126 3.35 -22.04 32.17
CA ALA A 126 4.22 -20.94 31.74
C ALA A 126 5.29 -21.44 30.72
N GLN A 127 5.90 -22.60 31.00
CA GLN A 127 6.90 -23.19 30.11
C GLN A 127 6.28 -23.67 28.79
N SER A 128 5.04 -24.19 28.80
CA SER A 128 4.34 -24.62 27.58
C SER A 128 4.01 -23.42 26.66
N VAL A 129 3.70 -22.27 27.21
CA VAL A 129 3.50 -21.02 26.45
C VAL A 129 4.80 -20.59 25.76
N GLN A 130 5.93 -20.63 26.47
CA GLN A 130 7.25 -20.32 25.90
C GLN A 130 7.64 -21.29 24.79
N VAL A 131 7.48 -22.60 25.00
CA VAL A 131 7.76 -23.63 23.99
C VAL A 131 6.85 -23.45 22.77
N SER A 132 5.57 -23.14 22.98
CA SER A 132 4.63 -22.86 21.89
C SER A 132 5.03 -21.63 21.07
N ARG A 133 5.49 -20.57 21.73
CA ARG A 133 6.02 -19.36 21.05
C ARG A 133 7.25 -19.69 20.22
N ILE A 134 8.22 -20.41 20.78
CA ILE A 134 9.42 -20.82 20.04
C ILE A 134 9.04 -21.68 18.84
N ALA A 135 8.15 -22.65 19.02
CA ALA A 135 7.68 -23.49 17.92
C ALA A 135 6.96 -22.69 16.81
N ARG A 136 6.13 -21.69 17.19
CA ARG A 136 5.51 -20.78 16.22
C ARG A 136 6.55 -19.95 15.47
N LEU A 137 7.54 -19.40 16.17
CA LEU A 137 8.63 -18.68 15.52
C LEU A 137 9.40 -19.57 14.54
N SER A 138 9.74 -20.81 14.94
CA SER A 138 10.41 -21.77 14.05
C SER A 138 9.60 -21.94 12.76
N ARG A 139 8.29 -22.18 12.85
CA ARG A 139 7.43 -22.33 11.68
C ARG A 139 7.34 -21.06 10.82
N LEU A 140 7.35 -19.85 11.43
CA LEU A 140 7.41 -18.60 10.67
C LEU A 140 8.70 -18.49 9.85
N TYR A 141 9.85 -18.84 10.45
CA TYR A 141 11.13 -18.85 9.73
C TYR A 141 11.18 -19.96 8.68
N ASP A 142 10.66 -21.15 8.99
CA ASP A 142 10.56 -22.24 8.01
C ASP A 142 9.71 -21.85 6.80
N ALA A 143 8.67 -21.04 7.01
CA ALA A 143 7.83 -20.50 5.93
C ALA A 143 8.61 -19.61 4.94
N THR A 144 9.74 -19.02 5.34
CA THR A 144 10.58 -18.22 4.43
C THR A 144 11.53 -19.05 3.58
N HIS A 145 11.81 -20.30 3.97
CA HIS A 145 12.75 -21.21 3.30
C HIS A 145 12.08 -22.19 2.34
N ALA A 146 10.81 -21.96 2.00
CA ALA A 146 10.11 -22.82 1.04
C ALA A 146 10.79 -22.82 -0.34
N SER A 147 10.79 -23.98 -0.99
CA SER A 147 11.38 -24.16 -2.32
C SER A 147 10.70 -23.27 -3.36
N PRO A 148 11.42 -22.85 -4.42
CA PRO A 148 10.84 -22.11 -5.54
C PRO A 148 9.69 -22.83 -6.26
N GLU A 149 9.52 -24.14 -6.01
CA GLU A 149 8.48 -25.00 -6.55
C GLU A 149 7.16 -24.92 -5.74
N ASP A 150 7.18 -24.33 -4.55
CA ASP A 150 5.96 -24.12 -3.76
C ASP A 150 5.11 -22.98 -4.36
N GLU A 151 3.92 -23.34 -4.86
CA GLU A 151 2.95 -22.38 -5.41
C GLU A 151 2.35 -21.45 -4.33
N THR A 152 2.55 -21.76 -3.04
CA THR A 152 1.99 -21.01 -1.91
C THR A 152 2.83 -19.77 -1.61
N SER A 153 2.21 -18.60 -1.56
CA SER A 153 2.89 -17.33 -1.26
C SER A 153 3.42 -17.30 0.18
N LEU A 154 4.41 -16.43 0.46
CA LEU A 154 4.87 -16.20 1.82
C LEU A 154 3.72 -15.72 2.71
N LEU A 155 2.87 -14.81 2.20
CA LEU A 155 1.72 -14.28 2.94
C LEU A 155 0.71 -15.37 3.29
N ASP A 156 0.43 -16.30 2.38
CA ASP A 156 -0.48 -17.43 2.65
C ASP A 156 0.04 -18.32 3.78
N ARG A 157 1.33 -18.65 3.75
CA ARG A 157 1.96 -19.47 4.80
C ARG A 157 1.94 -18.76 6.16
N LEU A 158 2.26 -17.46 6.19
CA LEU A 158 2.20 -16.66 7.42
C LEU A 158 0.75 -16.49 7.89
N SER A 159 -0.22 -16.38 6.99
CA SER A 159 -1.65 -16.29 7.30
C SER A 159 -2.14 -17.52 8.06
N VAL A 160 -1.71 -18.72 7.66
CA VAL A 160 -2.02 -19.96 8.36
C VAL A 160 -1.47 -19.95 9.80
N GLU A 161 -0.22 -19.52 9.99
CA GLU A 161 0.42 -19.50 11.31
C GLU A 161 -0.16 -18.42 12.25
N LEU A 162 -0.59 -17.30 11.69
CA LEU A 162 -1.15 -16.20 12.47
C LEU A 162 -2.67 -16.32 12.68
N GLY A 163 -3.35 -17.14 11.88
CA GLY A 163 -4.81 -17.27 11.92
C GLY A 163 -5.56 -16.06 11.35
N HIS A 164 -4.87 -15.21 10.58
CA HIS A 164 -5.43 -14.04 9.91
C HIS A 164 -4.99 -14.00 8.46
N ARG A 165 -5.84 -13.52 7.57
CA ARG A 165 -5.44 -13.25 6.20
C ARG A 165 -4.54 -12.00 6.17
N LEU A 166 -3.39 -12.14 5.55
CA LEU A 166 -2.38 -11.08 5.51
C LEU A 166 -2.30 -10.45 4.11
N HIS A 167 -2.23 -9.13 4.07
CA HIS A 167 -2.02 -8.34 2.86
C HIS A 167 -0.92 -7.31 3.12
N VAL A 168 -0.24 -6.88 2.07
CA VAL A 168 0.72 -5.78 2.15
C VAL A 168 0.28 -4.66 1.23
N VAL A 169 -0.02 -3.51 1.80
CA VAL A 169 -0.52 -2.34 1.07
C VAL A 169 0.52 -1.23 1.11
N ASP A 170 0.88 -0.71 -0.06
CA ASP A 170 1.55 0.58 -0.20
C ASP A 170 0.49 1.67 -0.02
N VAL A 171 0.52 2.36 1.10
CA VAL A 171 -0.51 3.34 1.45
C VAL A 171 -0.39 4.66 0.69
N GLU A 172 0.77 4.95 0.11
CA GLU A 172 0.97 6.12 -0.75
C GLU A 172 0.29 5.92 -2.10
N LEU A 173 0.49 4.74 -2.70
CA LEU A 173 -0.06 4.41 -4.01
C LEU A 173 -1.42 3.70 -3.96
N GLY A 174 -1.80 3.13 -2.80
CA GLY A 174 -3.02 2.34 -2.67
C GLY A 174 -2.96 1.00 -3.40
N SER A 175 -1.77 0.41 -3.53
CA SER A 175 -1.55 -0.86 -4.23
C SER A 175 -1.12 -1.98 -3.29
N GLU A 176 -1.52 -3.21 -3.60
CA GLU A 176 -0.96 -4.40 -2.94
C GLU A 176 0.41 -4.74 -3.52
N VAL A 177 1.42 -4.86 -2.65
CA VAL A 177 2.82 -5.06 -3.05
C VAL A 177 3.15 -6.52 -3.33
N LEU A 178 2.66 -7.42 -2.50
CA LEU A 178 2.80 -8.86 -2.63
C LEU A 178 1.46 -9.43 -3.07
N ARG A 179 1.48 -10.24 -4.13
CA ARG A 179 0.25 -10.83 -4.67
C ARG A 179 -0.31 -11.87 -3.71
N ASP A 180 -1.60 -11.77 -3.47
CA ASP A 180 -2.44 -12.80 -2.89
C ASP A 180 -3.48 -13.27 -3.93
N ALA A 181 -3.92 -14.52 -3.79
CA ALA A 181 -5.03 -15.05 -4.60
C ALA A 181 -6.36 -14.32 -4.33
N HIS A 182 -6.48 -13.68 -3.17
CA HIS A 182 -7.66 -12.93 -2.75
C HIS A 182 -7.24 -11.50 -2.40
N PRO A 183 -7.39 -10.55 -3.31
CA PRO A 183 -7.01 -9.16 -3.06
C PRO A 183 -7.82 -8.56 -1.90
N LEU A 184 -7.22 -7.60 -1.21
CA LEU A 184 -7.91 -6.81 -0.19
C LEU A 184 -9.01 -5.97 -0.85
N GLU A 185 -10.16 -5.82 -0.19
CA GLU A 185 -11.26 -4.99 -0.67
C GLU A 185 -10.81 -3.54 -0.83
N ASP A 186 -11.14 -2.91 -1.97
CA ASP A 186 -10.75 -1.53 -2.29
C ASP A 186 -11.20 -0.55 -1.18
N GLU A 187 -12.36 -0.79 -0.56
CA GLU A 187 -12.87 0.02 0.54
C GLU A 187 -11.92 0.03 1.76
N LEU A 188 -11.32 -1.12 2.10
CA LEU A 188 -10.34 -1.22 3.19
C LEU A 188 -9.05 -0.48 2.86
N VAL A 189 -8.61 -0.55 1.61
CA VAL A 189 -7.43 0.20 1.13
C VAL A 189 -7.68 1.71 1.22
N ASP A 190 -8.84 2.19 0.79
CA ASP A 190 -9.20 3.60 0.82
C ASP A 190 -9.37 4.12 2.26
N GLN A 191 -9.97 3.34 3.16
CA GLN A 191 -10.04 3.66 4.57
C GLN A 191 -8.65 3.73 5.21
N LEU A 192 -7.77 2.78 4.91
CA LEU A 192 -6.39 2.77 5.41
C LEU A 192 -5.66 4.04 4.96
N ARG A 193 -5.73 4.38 3.68
CA ARG A 193 -5.13 5.59 3.13
C ARG A 193 -5.64 6.85 3.84
N THR A 194 -6.95 6.96 4.01
CA THR A 194 -7.58 8.09 4.72
C THR A 194 -7.08 8.21 6.17
N ARG A 195 -6.91 7.08 6.87
CA ARG A 195 -6.43 7.06 8.27
C ARG A 195 -4.95 7.43 8.42
N VAL A 196 -4.13 7.23 7.39
CA VAL A 196 -2.70 7.58 7.40
C VAL A 196 -2.40 8.87 6.63
N ASP A 197 -3.40 9.49 6.01
CA ASP A 197 -3.22 10.75 5.29
C ASP A 197 -2.59 11.83 6.17
N GLY A 198 -1.64 12.58 5.59
CA GLY A 198 -0.82 13.56 6.32
C GLY A 198 0.23 12.96 7.27
N ARG A 199 0.40 11.63 7.32
CA ARG A 199 1.37 10.91 8.16
C ARG A 199 2.30 9.99 7.38
N LEU A 200 2.39 10.16 6.07
CA LEU A 200 3.21 9.30 5.19
C LEU A 200 4.71 9.36 5.54
N ASP A 201 5.21 10.46 6.09
CA ASP A 201 6.60 10.58 6.53
C ASP A 201 6.90 9.66 7.73
N ARG A 202 5.91 9.44 8.59
CA ARG A 202 6.01 8.57 9.76
C ARG A 202 4.70 7.82 9.98
N LEU A 203 4.59 6.67 9.34
CA LEU A 203 3.41 5.81 9.48
C LEU A 203 3.16 5.46 10.96
N PRO A 204 1.89 5.48 11.40
CA PRO A 204 1.54 5.02 12.73
C PRO A 204 1.86 3.53 12.87
N PRO A 205 2.38 3.07 14.01
CA PRO A 205 2.81 1.67 14.18
C PRO A 205 1.65 0.69 14.03
N ARG A 206 0.43 1.13 14.35
CA ARG A 206 -0.81 0.32 14.26
C ARG A 206 -1.99 1.21 13.89
N VAL A 207 -2.85 0.70 12.99
CA VAL A 207 -4.11 1.34 12.59
C VAL A 207 -5.21 0.29 12.58
N ALA A 208 -6.29 0.52 13.30
CA ALA A 208 -7.49 -0.32 13.22
C ALA A 208 -8.40 0.19 12.10
N ILE A 209 -8.97 -0.72 11.32
CA ILE A 209 -9.87 -0.44 10.20
C ILE A 209 -11.11 -1.31 10.38
N GLU A 210 -12.28 -0.76 10.16
CA GLU A 210 -13.56 -1.45 10.28
C GLU A 210 -14.21 -1.49 8.90
N ALA A 211 -14.43 -2.69 8.37
CA ALA A 211 -15.17 -2.89 7.13
C ALA A 211 -16.51 -3.58 7.44
N GLY A 212 -17.58 -2.79 7.40
CA GLY A 212 -18.92 -3.32 7.70
C GLY A 212 -19.10 -3.79 9.13
N ALA A 213 -20.12 -4.59 9.38
CA ALA A 213 -20.48 -5.03 10.74
C ALA A 213 -19.68 -6.24 11.25
N GLU A 214 -18.99 -6.98 10.39
CA GLU A 214 -18.37 -8.27 10.74
C GLU A 214 -16.87 -8.37 10.40
N THR A 215 -16.30 -7.46 9.62
CA THR A 215 -14.88 -7.54 9.21
C THR A 215 -14.10 -6.41 9.87
N THR A 216 -13.16 -6.78 10.72
CA THR A 216 -12.17 -5.85 11.25
C THR A 216 -10.81 -6.20 10.69
N ALA A 217 -10.04 -5.18 10.34
CA ALA A 217 -8.66 -5.36 9.95
C ALA A 217 -7.75 -4.47 10.80
N THR A 218 -6.57 -4.95 11.08
CA THR A 218 -5.54 -4.15 11.73
C THR A 218 -4.33 -4.07 10.83
N ALA A 219 -3.89 -2.84 10.55
CA ALA A 219 -2.71 -2.58 9.75
C ALA A 219 -1.51 -2.21 10.65
N PHE A 220 -0.33 -2.70 10.31
CA PHE A 220 0.92 -2.50 11.03
C PHE A 220 1.98 -1.94 10.09
N ALA A 221 2.67 -0.88 10.49
CA ALA A 221 3.72 -0.28 9.66
C ALA A 221 4.88 -1.25 9.43
N LEU A 222 5.37 -1.34 8.20
CA LEU A 222 6.57 -2.09 7.85
C LEU A 222 7.78 -1.14 7.75
N ALA A 223 8.94 -1.64 8.15
CA ALA A 223 10.21 -0.91 8.02
C ALA A 223 10.77 -1.11 6.60
N THR A 224 10.18 -0.45 5.62
CA THR A 224 10.52 -0.56 4.19
C THR A 224 10.74 0.83 3.58
N HIS A 225 11.45 0.90 2.43
CA HIS A 225 11.61 2.15 1.69
C HIS A 225 10.27 2.66 1.14
N ARG A 226 9.44 1.75 0.65
CA ARG A 226 8.06 2.04 0.28
C ARG A 226 7.21 2.23 1.54
N LYS A 227 6.17 3.02 1.46
CA LYS A 227 5.26 3.29 2.58
C LYS A 227 4.25 2.15 2.77
N CYS A 228 4.76 0.98 3.19
CA CYS A 228 3.97 -0.24 3.29
C CYS A 228 3.43 -0.50 4.69
N MET A 229 2.22 -1.06 4.74
CA MET A 229 1.62 -1.61 5.95
C MET A 229 1.22 -3.07 5.74
N LEU A 230 1.48 -3.90 6.74
CA LEU A 230 0.97 -5.26 6.83
C LEU A 230 -0.44 -5.20 7.38
N VAL A 231 -1.42 -5.63 6.61
CA VAL A 231 -2.84 -5.67 7.00
C VAL A 231 -3.21 -7.10 7.38
N ALA A 232 -3.65 -7.29 8.63
CA ALA A 232 -4.23 -8.54 9.10
C ALA A 232 -5.76 -8.40 9.10
N ALA A 233 -6.42 -9.08 8.17
CA ALA A 233 -7.86 -9.13 8.05
C ALA A 233 -8.40 -10.44 8.65
N GLY A 234 -9.48 -10.38 9.46
CA GLY A 234 -10.07 -11.55 10.07
C GLY A 234 -11.16 -11.21 11.08
N HIS A 235 -11.86 -12.23 11.58
CA HIS A 235 -12.89 -12.07 12.61
C HIS A 235 -12.27 -11.69 13.95
N THR A 236 -12.95 -10.89 14.73
CA THR A 236 -12.54 -10.08 15.88
C THR A 236 -11.97 -10.82 17.09
N ASP A 237 -12.04 -12.15 17.17
CA ASP A 237 -11.82 -12.88 18.42
C ASP A 237 -10.44 -13.56 18.60
N ILE A 238 -9.51 -13.38 17.66
CA ILE A 238 -8.17 -13.98 17.79
C ILE A 238 -7.15 -12.90 18.12
N GLU A 239 -6.75 -12.82 19.38
CA GLU A 239 -5.60 -12.01 19.81
C GLU A 239 -4.33 -12.54 19.13
N VAL A 240 -3.77 -11.74 18.21
CA VAL A 240 -2.47 -12.05 17.63
C VAL A 240 -1.38 -11.82 18.67
N ASP A 241 -0.57 -12.84 18.96
CA ASP A 241 0.59 -12.70 19.84
C ASP A 241 1.53 -11.61 19.26
N ALA A 242 1.65 -10.49 19.99
CA ALA A 242 2.41 -9.32 19.56
C ALA A 242 3.88 -9.64 19.21
N PHE A 243 4.46 -10.62 19.89
CA PHE A 243 5.83 -11.05 19.64
C PHE A 243 5.95 -11.80 18.29
N VAL A 244 5.03 -12.72 18.02
CA VAL A 244 4.97 -13.47 16.75
C VAL A 244 4.70 -12.51 15.59
N LEU A 245 3.80 -11.54 15.78
CA LEU A 245 3.48 -10.51 14.80
C LEU A 245 4.69 -9.64 14.44
N LEU A 246 5.49 -9.23 15.43
CA LEU A 246 6.70 -8.43 15.20
C LEU A 246 7.71 -9.17 14.29
N HIS A 247 7.86 -10.49 14.49
CA HIS A 247 8.71 -11.30 13.63
C HIS A 247 8.12 -11.43 12.21
N ALA A 248 6.81 -11.64 12.10
CA ALA A 248 6.13 -11.67 10.81
C ALA A 248 6.28 -10.35 10.05
N GLN A 249 6.12 -9.19 10.71
CA GLN A 249 6.38 -7.87 10.13
C GLN A 249 7.82 -7.77 9.57
N SER A 250 8.80 -8.25 10.32
CA SER A 250 10.21 -8.21 9.89
C SER A 250 10.45 -9.08 8.66
N LEU A 251 9.90 -10.30 8.62
CA LEU A 251 10.01 -11.22 7.48
C LEU A 251 9.34 -10.65 6.23
N VAL A 252 8.11 -10.14 6.39
CA VAL A 252 7.36 -9.50 5.29
C VAL A 252 8.08 -8.26 4.80
N GLY A 253 8.63 -7.44 5.68
CA GLY A 253 9.42 -6.26 5.31
C GLY A 253 10.63 -6.62 4.44
N VAL A 254 11.38 -7.67 4.80
CA VAL A 254 12.50 -8.17 3.99
C VAL A 254 12.04 -8.66 2.62
N GLU A 255 10.89 -9.35 2.55
CA GLU A 255 10.35 -9.85 1.28
C GLU A 255 9.89 -8.70 0.38
N VAL A 256 9.23 -7.67 0.93
CA VAL A 256 8.86 -6.44 0.19
C VAL A 256 10.10 -5.79 -0.42
N GLU A 257 11.18 -5.62 0.36
CA GLU A 257 12.44 -5.06 -0.12
C GLU A 257 13.08 -5.93 -1.19
N ARG A 258 13.04 -7.26 -1.04
CA ARG A 258 13.57 -8.21 -2.03
C ARG A 258 12.84 -8.07 -3.36
N VAL A 259 11.50 -8.12 -3.33
CA VAL A 259 10.66 -8.02 -4.53
C VAL A 259 10.83 -6.65 -5.21
N THR A 260 10.86 -5.57 -4.42
CA THR A 260 11.05 -4.21 -4.95
C THR A 260 12.39 -4.10 -5.68
N ARG A 261 13.50 -4.54 -5.08
CA ARG A 261 14.83 -4.49 -5.71
C ARG A 261 14.95 -5.37 -6.95
N GLU A 262 14.29 -6.52 -6.96
CA GLU A 262 14.28 -7.41 -8.13
C GLU A 262 13.52 -6.77 -9.30
N ARG A 263 12.40 -6.10 -9.01
CA ARG A 263 11.66 -5.32 -10.01
C ARG A 263 12.49 -4.16 -10.55
N GLU A 264 13.12 -3.37 -9.69
CA GLU A 264 14.00 -2.27 -10.11
C GLU A 264 15.12 -2.73 -11.04
N ARG A 265 15.77 -3.87 -10.74
CA ARG A 265 16.79 -4.46 -11.61
C ARG A 265 16.20 -4.88 -12.96
N SER A 266 15.04 -5.50 -12.95
CA SER A 266 14.33 -5.91 -14.17
C SER A 266 13.91 -4.71 -15.01
N ASP A 267 13.52 -3.61 -14.38
CA ASP A 267 13.09 -2.39 -15.05
C ASP A 267 14.21 -1.72 -15.86
N VAL A 268 15.45 -1.85 -15.44
CA VAL A 268 16.60 -1.38 -16.22
C VAL A 268 16.70 -2.13 -17.57
N ALA A 269 16.59 -3.46 -17.53
CA ALA A 269 16.63 -4.27 -18.75
C ALA A 269 15.40 -4.04 -19.66
N ARG A 270 14.22 -3.87 -19.05
CA ARG A 270 12.97 -3.52 -19.76
C ARG A 270 13.06 -2.17 -20.43
N ALA A 271 13.60 -1.16 -19.74
CA ALA A 271 13.79 0.18 -20.31
C ALA A 271 14.74 0.14 -21.51
N GLN A 272 15.89 -0.50 -21.37
CA GLN A 272 16.86 -0.64 -22.47
C GLN A 272 16.25 -1.33 -23.70
N LEU A 273 15.44 -2.37 -23.51
CA LEU A 273 14.78 -3.06 -24.61
C LEU A 273 13.81 -2.12 -25.34
N LEU A 274 12.95 -1.41 -24.59
CA LEU A 274 11.98 -0.48 -25.20
C LEU A 274 12.69 0.68 -25.92
N GLU A 275 13.74 1.25 -25.32
CA GLU A 275 14.55 2.30 -25.94
C GLU A 275 15.18 1.84 -27.28
N GLN A 276 15.73 0.61 -27.30
CA GLN A 276 16.27 0.02 -28.53
C GLN A 276 15.20 -0.17 -29.60
N MET A 277 13.99 -0.58 -29.21
CA MET A 277 12.84 -0.72 -30.11
C MET A 277 12.36 0.64 -30.65
N ILE A 278 12.30 1.66 -29.80
CA ILE A 278 11.92 3.04 -30.21
C ILE A 278 12.94 3.61 -31.16
N ALA A 279 14.23 3.42 -30.91
CA ALA A 279 15.32 3.89 -31.77
C ALA A 279 15.48 3.09 -33.06
N GLY A 280 14.77 1.95 -33.21
CA GLY A 280 14.92 1.05 -34.34
C GLY A 280 16.30 0.38 -34.40
N SER A 281 17.04 0.35 -33.30
CA SER A 281 18.39 -0.23 -33.18
C SER A 281 18.40 -1.74 -32.96
N ILE A 282 17.22 -2.34 -32.68
CA ILE A 282 17.01 -3.78 -32.58
C ILE A 282 15.94 -4.22 -33.58
N SER A 283 16.17 -5.34 -34.28
CA SER A 283 15.15 -5.91 -35.16
C SER A 283 14.04 -6.62 -34.35
N ALA A 284 12.85 -6.78 -34.96
CA ALA A 284 11.74 -7.50 -34.34
C ALA A 284 12.14 -8.94 -33.94
N GLU A 285 12.88 -9.63 -34.81
CA GLU A 285 13.36 -11.00 -34.57
C GLU A 285 14.33 -11.08 -33.37
N ALA A 286 15.19 -10.07 -33.22
CA ALA A 286 16.12 -10.02 -32.07
C ALA A 286 15.44 -9.60 -30.74
N ALA A 287 14.34 -8.87 -30.83
CA ALA A 287 13.54 -8.49 -29.64
C ALA A 287 12.64 -9.64 -29.16
N ALA A 288 12.15 -10.49 -30.04
CA ALA A 288 11.17 -11.54 -29.77
C ALA A 288 11.54 -12.45 -28.57
N PRO A 289 12.76 -13.01 -28.46
CA PRO A 289 13.12 -13.86 -27.33
C PRO A 289 13.10 -13.10 -25.99
N ARG A 290 13.47 -11.82 -25.97
CA ARG A 290 13.45 -10.98 -24.78
C ARG A 290 12.03 -10.63 -24.36
N LEU A 291 11.14 -10.36 -25.31
CA LEU A 291 9.70 -10.16 -25.05
C LEU A 291 9.08 -11.42 -24.47
N GLY A 292 9.39 -12.60 -25.03
CA GLY A 292 8.91 -13.89 -24.53
C GLY A 292 9.32 -14.14 -23.08
N GLN A 293 10.56 -13.80 -22.67
CA GLN A 293 11.02 -13.90 -21.29
C GLN A 293 10.24 -12.98 -20.32
N LEU A 294 9.67 -11.91 -20.83
CA LEU A 294 8.85 -10.95 -20.07
C LEU A 294 7.35 -11.25 -20.20
N HIS A 295 6.98 -12.40 -20.75
CA HIS A 295 5.59 -12.80 -21.03
C HIS A 295 4.84 -11.81 -21.92
N LEU A 296 5.58 -11.05 -22.77
CA LEU A 296 5.02 -10.19 -23.79
C LEU A 296 5.09 -10.90 -25.15
N THR A 297 4.03 -10.81 -25.91
CA THR A 297 3.96 -11.36 -27.26
C THR A 297 4.55 -10.37 -28.27
N GLU A 298 4.87 -10.83 -29.48
CA GLU A 298 5.34 -9.96 -30.59
C GLU A 298 4.23 -9.09 -31.19
N THR A 299 2.99 -9.37 -30.83
CA THR A 299 1.78 -8.73 -31.37
C THR A 299 0.80 -8.45 -30.25
N ASN A 300 -0.25 -7.68 -30.54
CA ASN A 300 -1.36 -7.40 -29.62
C ASN A 300 -0.98 -6.58 -28.38
N TRP A 301 -0.23 -5.53 -28.57
CA TRP A 301 0.10 -4.58 -27.52
C TRP A 301 -0.17 -3.13 -27.97
N CYS A 302 -0.17 -2.23 -27.02
CA CYS A 302 -0.26 -0.80 -27.22
C CYS A 302 0.77 -0.05 -26.36
N VAL A 303 0.95 1.23 -26.65
CA VAL A 303 1.80 2.14 -25.87
C VAL A 303 0.94 3.21 -25.22
N ILE A 304 1.16 3.46 -23.94
CA ILE A 304 0.59 4.57 -23.20
C ILE A 304 1.71 5.58 -22.93
N GLY A 305 1.52 6.83 -23.37
CA GLY A 305 2.41 7.95 -23.11
C GLY A 305 1.91 8.80 -21.96
N PHE A 306 2.81 9.32 -21.12
CA PHE A 306 2.52 10.13 -19.94
C PHE A 306 3.70 11.06 -19.61
N ASP A 307 3.57 11.92 -18.62
CA ASP A 307 4.68 12.76 -18.18
C ASP A 307 5.75 11.92 -17.48
N THR A 308 7.02 12.13 -17.86
CA THR A 308 8.14 11.33 -17.33
C THR A 308 8.31 11.36 -15.82
N THR A 309 7.78 12.40 -15.16
CA THR A 309 7.79 12.51 -13.68
C THR A 309 7.04 11.37 -13.01
N HIS A 310 6.06 10.76 -13.68
CA HIS A 310 5.26 9.65 -13.18
C HIS A 310 5.86 8.26 -13.47
N LEU A 311 7.04 8.18 -14.12
CA LEU A 311 7.61 6.88 -14.54
C LEU A 311 7.79 5.90 -13.38
N HIS A 312 8.20 6.38 -12.20
CA HIS A 312 8.35 5.53 -11.02
C HIS A 312 6.98 5.00 -10.54
N VAL A 313 5.98 5.86 -10.46
CA VAL A 313 4.60 5.50 -10.06
C VAL A 313 4.02 4.45 -11.02
N VAL A 314 4.16 4.66 -12.34
CA VAL A 314 3.70 3.74 -13.37
C VAL A 314 4.34 2.36 -13.21
N ARG A 315 5.66 2.29 -13.08
CA ARG A 315 6.38 1.02 -12.90
C ARG A 315 5.92 0.29 -11.64
N THR A 316 5.74 1.03 -10.58
CA THR A 316 5.32 0.46 -9.30
C THR A 316 3.91 -0.12 -9.39
N LEU A 317 2.93 0.65 -9.85
CA LEU A 317 1.53 0.21 -9.95
C LEU A 317 1.34 -0.96 -10.92
N ILE A 318 1.93 -0.86 -12.11
CA ILE A 318 1.85 -1.90 -13.13
C ILE A 318 2.56 -3.18 -12.66
N GLY A 319 3.72 -3.04 -12.01
CA GLY A 319 4.46 -4.14 -11.43
C GLY A 319 3.73 -4.81 -10.27
N ASP A 320 3.10 -4.06 -9.37
CA ASP A 320 2.30 -4.59 -8.26
C ASP A 320 1.07 -5.35 -8.77
N ARG A 321 0.42 -4.81 -9.80
CA ARG A 321 -0.70 -5.50 -10.48
C ARG A 321 -0.24 -6.72 -11.27
N GLY A 322 1.08 -6.77 -11.58
CA GLY A 322 1.77 -7.87 -12.26
C GLY A 322 1.40 -7.99 -13.72
N PHE A 323 1.05 -6.91 -14.36
CA PHE A 323 0.95 -6.87 -15.81
C PHE A 323 2.34 -7.06 -16.42
N PRO A 324 2.48 -7.87 -17.48
CA PRO A 324 3.68 -7.86 -18.31
C PRO A 324 3.84 -6.49 -19.00
N TYR A 325 5.02 -5.87 -18.86
CA TYR A 325 5.23 -4.53 -19.42
C TYR A 325 6.68 -4.25 -19.80
N LEU A 326 6.85 -3.26 -20.67
CA LEU A 326 8.08 -2.49 -20.82
C LEU A 326 7.81 -1.02 -20.54
N SER A 327 8.75 -0.31 -19.95
CA SER A 327 8.62 1.14 -19.75
C SER A 327 9.95 1.85 -19.85
N CYS A 328 9.96 3.02 -20.46
CA CYS A 328 11.15 3.87 -20.53
C CYS A 328 10.77 5.35 -20.56
N SER A 329 11.78 6.23 -20.50
CA SER A 329 11.61 7.64 -20.81
C SER A 329 12.30 7.96 -22.13
N ALA A 330 11.66 8.74 -22.99
CA ALA A 330 12.25 9.20 -24.23
C ALA A 330 11.68 10.56 -24.62
N GLY A 331 12.56 11.52 -24.98
CA GLY A 331 12.14 12.86 -25.41
C GLY A 331 11.31 13.63 -24.36
N GLY A 332 11.62 13.49 -23.07
CA GLY A 332 10.92 14.18 -21.99
C GLY A 332 9.59 13.56 -21.56
N GLU A 333 9.18 12.46 -22.17
CA GLU A 333 7.93 11.75 -21.86
C GLU A 333 8.22 10.32 -21.40
N GLY A 334 7.33 9.76 -20.59
CA GLY A 334 7.31 8.36 -20.19
C GLY A 334 6.46 7.52 -21.14
N TYR A 335 6.88 6.29 -21.39
CA TYR A 335 6.14 5.33 -22.22
C TYR A 335 6.03 4.00 -21.51
N LEU A 336 4.82 3.45 -21.52
CA LEU A 336 4.47 2.14 -21.03
C LEU A 336 3.94 1.29 -22.19
N MET A 337 4.55 0.15 -22.45
CA MET A 337 4.06 -0.84 -23.40
C MET A 337 3.46 -2.01 -22.63
N VAL A 338 2.20 -2.31 -22.87
CA VAL A 338 1.42 -3.41 -22.27
C VAL A 338 0.66 -4.18 -23.32
N SER A 339 0.16 -5.37 -22.97
CA SER A 339 -0.72 -6.11 -23.88
C SER A 339 -2.00 -5.31 -24.15
N SER A 340 -2.58 -5.46 -25.34
CA SER A 340 -3.86 -4.81 -25.67
C SER A 340 -5.02 -5.30 -24.79
N ALA A 341 -4.90 -6.50 -24.20
CA ALA A 341 -5.89 -7.04 -23.29
C ALA A 341 -5.84 -6.35 -21.92
N ASP A 342 -4.65 -5.95 -21.47
CA ASP A 342 -4.44 -5.32 -20.17
C ASP A 342 -4.52 -3.78 -20.25
N ALA A 343 -4.63 -3.21 -21.45
CA ALA A 343 -4.50 -1.78 -21.69
C ALA A 343 -5.53 -0.93 -20.93
N ASP A 344 -6.79 -1.35 -20.93
CA ASP A 344 -7.86 -0.62 -20.23
C ASP A 344 -7.66 -0.69 -18.70
N ALA A 345 -7.39 -1.88 -18.18
CA ALA A 345 -7.13 -2.07 -16.76
C ALA A 345 -5.85 -1.32 -16.29
N ALA A 346 -4.83 -1.24 -17.15
CA ALA A 346 -3.64 -0.44 -16.86
C ALA A 346 -3.95 1.06 -16.88
N ALA A 347 -4.74 1.54 -17.84
CA ALA A 347 -5.14 2.93 -17.92
C ALA A 347 -6.02 3.34 -16.72
N ASP A 348 -7.01 2.53 -16.36
CA ASP A 348 -7.89 2.77 -15.20
C ASP A 348 -7.09 2.81 -13.88
N LEU A 349 -6.09 1.94 -13.74
CA LEU A 349 -5.19 1.93 -12.57
C LEU A 349 -4.38 3.23 -12.48
N LEU A 350 -3.94 3.76 -13.62
CA LEU A 350 -3.09 4.94 -13.69
C LEU A 350 -3.88 6.25 -13.61
N ASP A 351 -5.14 6.28 -13.99
CA ASP A 351 -5.98 7.50 -14.05
C ASP A 351 -6.09 8.22 -12.72
N ARG A 352 -6.03 7.48 -11.60
CA ARG A 352 -6.04 8.06 -10.24
C ARG A 352 -4.73 8.78 -9.87
N HIS A 353 -3.66 8.59 -10.63
CA HIS A 353 -2.30 9.06 -10.30
C HIS A 353 -1.68 9.96 -11.39
N ILE A 354 -2.26 10.00 -12.58
CA ILE A 354 -1.71 10.69 -13.74
C ILE A 354 -2.78 11.58 -14.37
N ASP A 355 -2.50 12.87 -14.45
CA ASP A 355 -3.46 13.85 -14.95
C ASP A 355 -3.79 13.69 -16.44
N ALA A 356 -2.83 13.27 -17.25
CA ALA A 356 -3.03 13.13 -18.69
C ALA A 356 -2.25 11.92 -19.26
N MET A 357 -2.94 11.11 -20.04
CA MET A 357 -2.38 9.94 -20.71
C MET A 357 -2.80 9.89 -22.19
N GLY A 358 -1.92 9.37 -23.03
CA GLY A 358 -2.22 9.14 -24.44
C GLY A 358 -1.97 7.70 -24.83
N MET A 359 -2.97 7.00 -25.37
CA MET A 359 -2.87 5.61 -25.80
C MET A 359 -2.74 5.51 -27.32
N SER A 360 -1.79 4.70 -27.80
CA SER A 360 -1.64 4.35 -29.23
C SER A 360 -2.78 3.47 -29.71
N ALA A 361 -2.84 3.27 -31.04
CA ALA A 361 -3.67 2.20 -31.58
C ALA A 361 -3.29 0.85 -30.97
N ARG A 362 -4.29 0.00 -30.74
CA ARG A 362 -4.14 -1.37 -30.22
C ARG A 362 -3.69 -2.33 -31.32
N ASN A 363 -3.30 -3.53 -30.91
CA ASN A 363 -2.88 -4.62 -31.80
C ASN A 363 -1.65 -4.26 -32.64
N ALA A 364 -0.72 -3.50 -32.10
CA ALA A 364 0.54 -3.18 -32.74
C ALA A 364 1.49 -4.39 -32.77
N THR A 365 2.47 -4.35 -33.64
CA THR A 365 3.52 -5.36 -33.77
C THR A 365 4.89 -4.76 -33.44
N THR A 366 5.84 -5.61 -33.02
CA THR A 366 7.19 -5.21 -32.61
C THR A 366 7.89 -4.27 -33.59
N GLY A 367 7.75 -4.48 -34.87
CA GLY A 367 8.33 -3.60 -35.91
C GLY A 367 7.69 -2.20 -35.99
N ARG A 368 6.58 -1.96 -35.31
CA ARG A 368 5.85 -0.69 -35.33
C ARG A 368 5.91 0.09 -33.99
N VAL A 369 6.81 -0.26 -33.10
CA VAL A 369 7.01 0.46 -31.82
C VAL A 369 7.25 1.97 -32.03
N PRO A 370 8.10 2.42 -32.96
CA PRO A 370 8.30 3.85 -33.20
C PRO A 370 7.02 4.57 -33.63
N ASP A 371 6.15 3.90 -34.41
CA ASP A 371 4.85 4.44 -34.78
C ASP A 371 3.89 4.54 -33.61
N SER A 372 3.83 3.51 -32.78
CA SER A 372 2.96 3.47 -31.61
C SER A 372 3.36 4.51 -30.54
N VAL A 373 4.66 4.71 -30.32
CA VAL A 373 5.17 5.78 -29.45
C VAL A 373 4.74 7.15 -29.96
N ARG A 374 4.84 7.38 -31.27
CA ARG A 374 4.39 8.63 -31.89
C ARG A 374 2.88 8.82 -31.75
N GLN A 375 2.09 7.77 -31.94
CA GLN A 375 0.64 7.79 -31.73
C GLN A 375 0.28 8.11 -30.29
N ALA A 376 0.95 7.46 -29.32
CA ALA A 376 0.76 7.72 -27.89
C ALA A 376 1.11 9.16 -27.53
N ARG A 377 2.21 9.71 -28.08
CA ARG A 377 2.58 11.11 -27.90
C ARG A 377 1.51 12.06 -28.44
N TRP A 378 0.96 11.82 -29.61
CA TRP A 378 -0.11 12.63 -30.17
C TRP A 378 -1.38 12.60 -29.31
N ALA A 379 -1.76 11.40 -28.88
CA ALA A 379 -2.89 11.24 -27.96
C ALA A 379 -2.65 11.96 -26.64
N LEU A 380 -1.43 11.88 -26.08
CA LEU A 380 -1.06 12.60 -24.85
C LEU A 380 -1.19 14.12 -25.01
N GLN A 381 -0.75 14.69 -26.15
CA GLN A 381 -0.91 16.11 -26.39
C GLN A 381 -2.39 16.49 -26.53
N ALA A 382 -3.22 15.63 -27.12
CA ALA A 382 -4.66 15.84 -27.17
C ALA A 382 -5.31 15.79 -25.77
N ALA A 383 -4.92 14.83 -24.90
CA ALA A 383 -5.36 14.75 -23.53
C ALA A 383 -4.99 16.03 -22.73
N ARG A 384 -3.73 16.49 -22.86
CA ARG A 384 -3.28 17.74 -22.22
C ARG A 384 -4.06 18.96 -22.70
N ALA A 385 -4.36 19.04 -24.00
CA ALA A 385 -5.14 20.13 -24.58
C ALA A 385 -6.61 20.11 -24.14
N ALA A 386 -7.15 18.93 -23.84
CA ALA A 386 -8.51 18.74 -23.32
C ALA A 386 -8.64 18.99 -21.80
N GLY A 387 -7.53 19.21 -21.09
CA GLY A 387 -7.52 19.47 -19.66
C GLY A 387 -7.22 18.22 -18.82
N GLY A 388 -6.79 17.12 -19.41
CA GLY A 388 -6.40 15.86 -18.74
C GLY A 388 -7.15 14.64 -19.20
N GLY A 389 -6.97 13.53 -18.46
CA GLY A 389 -7.59 12.24 -18.73
C GLY A 389 -6.87 11.42 -19.80
N LEU A 390 -7.50 10.33 -20.21
CA LEU A 390 -7.01 9.43 -21.25
C LEU A 390 -7.53 9.84 -22.62
N ALA A 391 -6.64 10.01 -23.59
CA ALA A 391 -7.00 10.13 -24.99
C ALA A 391 -6.47 8.94 -25.79
N GLU A 392 -7.31 8.35 -26.64
CA GLU A 392 -6.88 7.30 -27.57
C GLU A 392 -6.54 7.89 -28.94
N TYR A 393 -5.54 7.33 -29.59
CA TYR A 393 -5.09 7.78 -30.91
C TYR A 393 -6.21 7.82 -31.96
N SER A 394 -7.13 6.83 -31.93
CA SER A 394 -8.26 6.77 -32.86
C SER A 394 -9.22 7.96 -32.75
N THR A 395 -9.33 8.55 -31.55
CA THR A 395 -10.21 9.70 -31.26
C THR A 395 -9.47 11.03 -31.31
N ALA A 396 -8.14 11.02 -31.11
CA ALA A 396 -7.30 12.22 -30.99
C ALA A 396 -6.67 12.65 -32.31
N ALA A 397 -6.51 11.75 -33.29
CA ALA A 397 -5.81 12.08 -34.52
C ALA A 397 -6.78 12.65 -35.57
N PRO A 398 -6.60 13.92 -35.99
CA PRO A 398 -7.28 14.43 -37.17
C PRO A 398 -6.91 13.55 -38.38
N LEU A 399 -7.91 13.22 -39.19
CA LEU A 399 -7.78 12.34 -40.36
C LEU A 399 -6.67 12.74 -41.39
N PHE A 400 -6.08 13.92 -41.24
CA PHE A 400 -5.19 14.53 -42.21
C PHE A 400 -3.82 14.94 -41.66
N LEU A 401 -3.41 14.47 -40.44
CA LEU A 401 -2.09 14.77 -39.92
C LEU A 401 -1.00 13.90 -40.57
N PRO A 402 0.22 14.46 -40.74
CA PRO A 402 1.37 13.72 -41.29
C PRO A 402 1.69 12.47 -40.46
N ARG A 403 2.03 11.39 -41.11
CA ARG A 403 2.28 10.08 -40.47
C ARG A 403 3.71 9.90 -39.97
N THR A 404 4.65 10.75 -40.43
CA THR A 404 6.05 10.71 -40.01
C THR A 404 6.54 12.07 -39.57
N LEU A 405 7.59 12.13 -38.73
CA LEU A 405 8.22 13.39 -38.32
C LEU A 405 8.76 14.17 -39.54
N THR A 406 9.25 13.47 -40.55
CA THR A 406 9.71 14.06 -41.81
C THR A 406 8.56 14.72 -42.55
N GLU A 407 7.41 14.04 -42.71
CA GLU A 407 6.20 14.60 -43.30
C GLU A 407 5.67 15.77 -42.47
N ALA A 408 5.68 15.65 -41.11
CA ALA A 408 5.26 16.73 -40.22
C ALA A 408 6.14 17.98 -40.40
N HIS A 409 7.44 17.81 -40.47
CA HIS A 409 8.39 18.90 -40.71
C HIS A 409 8.17 19.53 -42.07
N PHE A 410 8.00 18.69 -43.11
CA PHE A 410 7.74 19.18 -44.46
C PHE A 410 6.41 19.91 -44.55
N ALA A 411 5.31 19.37 -43.97
CA ALA A 411 4.00 20.00 -43.95
C ALA A 411 4.01 21.34 -43.20
N THR A 412 4.66 21.38 -42.05
CA THR A 412 4.82 22.62 -41.24
C THR A 412 5.60 23.67 -42.03
N ARG A 413 6.72 23.29 -42.63
CA ARG A 413 7.56 24.20 -43.45
C ARG A 413 6.84 24.70 -44.71
N ALA A 414 6.05 23.85 -45.35
CA ALA A 414 5.28 24.23 -46.54
C ALA A 414 4.24 25.30 -46.25
N VAL A 415 3.62 25.32 -45.07
CA VAL A 415 2.56 26.25 -44.70
C VAL A 415 3.09 27.42 -43.89
N LEU A 416 3.88 27.14 -42.84
CA LEU A 416 4.34 28.12 -41.85
C LEU A 416 5.79 28.60 -42.06
N GLY A 417 6.56 27.97 -42.96
CA GLY A 417 8.01 28.19 -43.12
C GLY A 417 8.36 29.67 -43.26
N LYS A 418 7.68 30.40 -44.11
CA LYS A 418 7.94 31.85 -44.37
C LYS A 418 7.67 32.74 -43.15
N ILE A 419 6.67 32.37 -42.31
CA ILE A 419 6.41 33.13 -41.09
C ILE A 419 7.42 32.79 -39.99
N ILE A 420 7.82 31.52 -39.87
CA ILE A 420 8.87 31.06 -38.95
C ILE A 420 10.19 31.78 -39.27
N ASP A 421 10.59 31.80 -40.57
CA ASP A 421 11.82 32.47 -40.99
C ASP A 421 11.75 34.00 -40.76
N TYR A 422 10.57 34.60 -40.95
CA TYR A 422 10.36 36.00 -40.67
C TYR A 422 10.44 36.32 -39.18
N ASP A 423 9.81 35.51 -38.32
CA ASP A 423 9.86 35.68 -36.89
C ASP A 423 11.30 35.58 -36.37
N ALA A 424 12.08 34.59 -36.88
CA ALA A 424 13.48 34.46 -36.52
C ALA A 424 14.35 35.66 -36.94
N ALA A 425 14.08 36.23 -38.12
CA ALA A 425 14.85 37.34 -38.66
C ALA A 425 14.49 38.71 -38.04
N HIS A 426 13.25 38.91 -37.61
CA HIS A 426 12.73 40.19 -37.17
C HIS A 426 12.29 40.23 -35.69
N HIS A 427 12.53 39.16 -34.93
CA HIS A 427 12.06 39.01 -33.54
C HIS A 427 10.57 39.36 -33.40
N SER A 428 9.76 38.83 -34.32
CA SER A 428 8.31 39.03 -34.36
C SER A 428 7.60 37.72 -33.92
N ASP A 429 6.34 37.85 -33.50
CA ASP A 429 5.53 36.76 -32.95
C ASP A 429 4.36 36.43 -33.87
N LEU A 430 4.62 36.29 -35.19
CA LEU A 430 3.56 36.05 -36.17
C LEU A 430 2.94 34.68 -36.02
N VAL A 431 3.78 33.65 -35.72
CA VAL A 431 3.29 32.28 -35.51
C VAL A 431 2.43 32.22 -34.25
N GLU A 432 2.86 32.86 -33.14
CA GLU A 432 2.07 32.95 -31.92
C GLU A 432 0.78 33.72 -32.14
N THR A 433 0.84 34.81 -32.94
CA THR A 433 -0.34 35.62 -33.29
C THR A 433 -1.35 34.76 -34.07
N LEU A 434 -0.89 33.97 -35.03
CA LEU A 434 -1.75 33.11 -35.84
C LEU A 434 -2.39 31.99 -34.95
N ASP A 435 -1.62 31.42 -34.08
CA ASP A 435 -2.09 30.38 -33.16
C ASP A 435 -3.14 30.91 -32.19
N ALA A 436 -2.88 32.06 -31.56
CA ALA A 436 -3.85 32.73 -30.69
C ALA A 436 -5.12 33.10 -31.43
N PHE A 437 -5.02 33.59 -32.68
CA PHE A 437 -6.16 34.02 -33.47
C PHE A 437 -7.07 32.85 -33.84
N LEU A 438 -6.51 31.74 -34.27
CA LEU A 438 -7.28 30.54 -34.61
C LEU A 438 -7.85 29.85 -33.37
N SER A 439 -7.09 29.77 -32.27
CA SER A 439 -7.53 29.21 -31.00
C SER A 439 -8.67 29.96 -30.33
N MET A 440 -8.84 31.26 -30.67
CA MET A 440 -9.93 32.10 -30.20
C MET A 440 -11.07 32.24 -31.24
N ASP A 441 -11.26 31.23 -32.09
CA ASP A 441 -12.29 31.20 -33.12
C ASP A 441 -12.32 32.42 -34.00
N ARG A 442 -11.15 33.00 -34.27
CA ARG A 442 -10.96 34.23 -35.05
C ARG A 442 -11.60 35.49 -34.44
N ASN A 443 -11.81 35.44 -33.13
CA ASN A 443 -12.35 36.61 -32.40
C ASN A 443 -11.27 37.65 -32.17
N TRP A 444 -11.37 38.78 -32.90
CA TRP A 444 -10.42 39.87 -32.86
C TRP A 444 -10.19 40.46 -31.48
N SER A 445 -11.26 40.64 -30.72
CA SER A 445 -11.19 41.27 -29.40
C SER A 445 -10.58 40.32 -28.36
N ALA A 446 -10.96 39.03 -28.37
CA ALA A 446 -10.41 38.03 -27.48
C ALA A 446 -8.92 37.79 -27.79
N THR A 447 -8.54 37.72 -29.06
CA THR A 447 -7.14 37.51 -29.48
C THR A 447 -6.26 38.71 -29.08
N ALA A 448 -6.71 39.94 -29.35
CA ALA A 448 -5.96 41.14 -28.97
C ALA A 448 -5.75 41.23 -27.46
N LYS A 449 -6.76 40.84 -26.67
CA LYS A 449 -6.67 40.78 -25.20
C LYS A 449 -5.70 39.70 -24.72
N ARG A 450 -5.75 38.52 -25.34
CA ARG A 450 -4.86 37.38 -24.99
C ARG A 450 -3.38 37.72 -25.26
N LEU A 451 -3.09 38.38 -26.39
CA LEU A 451 -1.74 38.75 -26.78
C LEU A 451 -1.27 40.09 -26.17
N VAL A 452 -2.13 40.76 -25.40
CA VAL A 452 -1.86 42.08 -24.80
C VAL A 452 -1.43 43.12 -25.85
N ILE A 453 -2.07 43.10 -27.03
CA ILE A 453 -1.81 44.05 -28.12
C ILE A 453 -3.07 44.83 -28.55
N HIS A 454 -2.87 45.96 -29.21
CA HIS A 454 -3.99 46.71 -29.78
C HIS A 454 -4.57 45.99 -30.99
N ARG A 455 -5.89 46.10 -31.21
CA ARG A 455 -6.58 45.46 -32.35
C ARG A 455 -6.01 45.85 -33.71
N GLN A 456 -5.49 47.08 -33.87
CA GLN A 456 -4.81 47.49 -35.09
C GLN A 456 -3.50 46.73 -35.32
N THR A 457 -2.73 46.47 -34.26
CA THR A 457 -1.51 45.65 -34.32
C THR A 457 -1.82 44.23 -34.72
N LEU A 458 -2.89 43.64 -34.16
CA LEU A 458 -3.37 42.31 -34.58
C LEU A 458 -3.70 42.33 -36.09
N GLY A 459 -4.44 43.36 -36.57
CA GLY A 459 -4.78 43.48 -37.98
C GLY A 459 -3.55 43.64 -38.90
N TYR A 460 -2.52 44.35 -38.44
CA TYR A 460 -1.25 44.44 -39.16
C TYR A 460 -0.55 43.08 -39.21
N ARG A 461 -0.41 42.39 -38.08
CA ARG A 461 0.23 41.08 -38.00
C ARG A 461 -0.47 40.03 -38.87
N LEU A 462 -1.80 39.97 -38.87
CA LEU A 462 -2.58 39.04 -39.71
C LEU A 462 -2.40 39.35 -41.20
N ARG A 463 -2.44 40.63 -41.63
CA ARG A 463 -2.15 41.00 -43.02
C ARG A 463 -0.72 40.65 -43.44
N LYS A 464 0.25 40.74 -42.52
CA LYS A 464 1.62 40.33 -42.77
C LYS A 464 1.74 38.82 -42.98
N ILE A 465 1.01 38.05 -42.17
CA ILE A 465 0.93 36.56 -42.36
C ILE A 465 0.34 36.24 -43.73
N GLU A 466 -0.77 36.85 -44.14
CA GLU A 466 -1.38 36.67 -45.46
C GLU A 466 -0.39 37.03 -46.58
N SER A 467 0.31 38.16 -46.46
CA SER A 467 1.32 38.58 -47.43
C SER A 467 2.50 37.64 -47.57
N LEU A 468 3.00 37.09 -46.45
CA LEU A 468 4.14 36.15 -46.44
C LEU A 468 3.78 34.77 -47.02
N THR A 469 2.60 34.27 -46.62
CA THR A 469 2.18 32.90 -46.98
C THR A 469 1.46 32.84 -48.34
N GLY A 470 0.88 33.93 -48.79
CA GLY A 470 -0.02 33.96 -49.94
C GLY A 470 -1.40 33.36 -49.67
N ARG A 471 -1.74 33.09 -48.39
CA ARG A 471 -2.97 32.47 -47.94
C ARG A 471 -3.88 33.52 -47.26
N SER A 472 -5.19 33.27 -47.24
CA SER A 472 -6.18 34.26 -46.74
C SER A 472 -6.86 33.75 -45.45
N MET A 473 -6.97 34.60 -44.44
CA MET A 473 -7.77 34.38 -43.26
C MET A 473 -9.29 34.34 -43.50
N LYS A 474 -9.71 34.54 -44.72
CA LYS A 474 -11.13 34.46 -45.16
C LYS A 474 -11.43 33.16 -45.89
N SER A 475 -10.42 32.44 -46.38
CA SER A 475 -10.55 31.13 -47.04
C SER A 475 -10.62 30.01 -46.01
N SER A 476 -11.69 29.26 -46.01
CA SER A 476 -11.82 28.08 -45.12
C SER A 476 -10.75 27.04 -45.40
N ALA A 477 -10.31 26.88 -46.65
CA ALA A 477 -9.23 25.95 -47.03
C ALA A 477 -7.88 26.39 -46.43
N ASP A 478 -7.54 27.71 -46.56
CA ASP A 478 -6.29 28.26 -46.02
C ASP A 478 -6.27 28.24 -44.50
N ILE A 479 -7.43 28.49 -43.86
CA ILE A 479 -7.59 28.38 -42.40
C ILE A 479 -7.36 26.95 -41.92
N ALA A 480 -7.92 25.95 -42.64
CA ALA A 480 -7.68 24.54 -42.35
C ALA A 480 -6.21 24.19 -42.47
N ASP A 481 -5.52 24.64 -43.53
CA ASP A 481 -4.09 24.42 -43.73
C ASP A 481 -3.26 25.04 -42.57
N PHE A 482 -3.56 26.28 -42.19
CA PHE A 482 -2.91 26.93 -41.07
C PHE A 482 -3.13 26.18 -39.74
N TRP A 483 -4.38 25.79 -39.48
CA TRP A 483 -4.73 25.05 -38.28
C TRP A 483 -4.02 23.72 -38.17
N MET A 484 -4.03 22.96 -39.27
CA MET A 484 -3.33 21.67 -39.35
C MET A 484 -1.82 21.82 -39.22
N ALA A 485 -1.22 22.84 -39.82
CA ALA A 485 0.21 23.09 -39.72
C ALA A 485 0.63 23.52 -38.30
N LEU A 486 -0.20 24.29 -37.59
CA LEU A 486 0.02 24.67 -36.18
C LEU A 486 -0.10 23.47 -35.23
N ILE A 487 -1.12 22.61 -35.42
CA ILE A 487 -1.26 21.36 -34.67
C ILE A 487 -0.04 20.48 -34.91
N THR A 488 0.34 20.28 -36.19
CA THR A 488 1.50 19.49 -36.58
C THR A 488 2.79 20.01 -35.93
N ARG A 489 2.99 21.34 -35.93
CA ARG A 489 4.14 21.98 -35.28
C ARG A 489 4.17 21.73 -33.79
N ARG A 490 3.06 21.92 -33.08
CA ARG A 490 2.97 21.66 -31.61
C ARG A 490 3.34 20.22 -31.27
N ILE A 491 2.89 19.27 -32.08
CA ILE A 491 3.16 17.83 -31.90
C ILE A 491 4.63 17.50 -32.23
N SER A 492 5.24 18.18 -33.23
CA SER A 492 6.62 17.92 -33.67
C SER A 492 7.67 18.73 -32.86
N SER A 493 7.33 19.86 -32.28
CA SER A 493 8.24 20.74 -31.53
C SER A 493 8.33 20.46 -30.03
N GLY A 494 7.81 19.38 -29.52
CA GLY A 494 8.09 18.86 -28.17
C GLY A 494 9.53 18.38 -27.98
N GLN A 495 10.47 19.00 -28.71
CA GLN A 495 11.91 18.91 -28.56
C GLN A 495 12.44 20.34 -28.34
N ASP A 496 12.28 20.86 -27.10
CA ASP A 496 13.20 21.82 -26.50
C ASP A 496 13.13 21.69 -24.99
#